data_8964a62d07f23306f4762c615ce09eff
#
_entry.id   8964a62d07f23306f4762c615ce09eff
#
_cell.length_a   1.000
_cell.length_b   1.000
_cell.length_c   1.000
_cell.angle_alpha   90.00
_cell.angle_beta   90.00
_cell.angle_gamma   90.00
#
_symmetry.space_group_name_H-M   'P 1'
#
loop_
_entity.id
_entity.type
_entity.pdbx_description
1 polymer ?
#
loop_
_entity_poly.entity_id
_entity_poly.type
_entity_poly.pdbx_seq_one_letter_code
_entity_poly.pdbx_strand_id
1 'polypeptide(L)'
;MNNVNKGLGLAVLLGLSAALTGCGEGSEELKEQLSHDAKMSFVNSLDYMADFHAKRRSISSGYSGLFDSGSVVSADVPAKEVGKTYSYSYKAINNMINLGVKDSNSGEKQERMNTTLKDGANLWVIAWEADGERSLSVISKKQENKADVFNVRLFANGSYDVMVGGEKVTTTEKGQVTSYYEVSSCADGLEVAGNAIDLCNGDFGQSYLLVVDANGKRVMASE
;
A
#
# COMPACT_ATOMS: atom_id res chain seq x y z
N MET A 1 78.29 -29.52 22.77
CA MET A 1 79.10 -28.84 21.74
C MET A 1 78.19 -27.76 21.14
N ASN A 2 78.47 -26.56 21.56
CA ASN A 2 78.67 -25.36 20.72
C ASN A 2 77.52 -24.96 19.75
N ASN A 3 77.02 -23.79 19.64
CA ASN A 3 77.49 -22.43 20.04
C ASN A 3 76.34 -21.42 20.01
N VAL A 4 76.49 -20.51 20.90
CA VAL A 4 75.81 -19.19 20.98
C VAL A 4 76.03 -18.35 19.70
N ASN A 5 75.02 -17.59 19.24
CA ASN A 5 75.31 -16.27 18.84
C ASN A 5 74.12 -15.34 19.01
N LYS A 6 74.38 -14.26 19.73
CA LYS A 6 73.61 -13.08 19.97
C LYS A 6 73.59 -12.20 18.69
N GLY A 7 72.50 -11.68 18.33
CA GLY A 7 72.38 -10.60 17.35
C GLY A 7 71.39 -9.56 17.82
N LEU A 8 71.96 -8.47 18.32
CA LEU A 8 71.28 -7.22 18.69
C LEU A 8 70.89 -6.48 17.41
N GLY A 9 69.68 -6.00 17.29
CA GLY A 9 69.23 -5.25 16.08
C GLY A 9 68.03 -4.40 16.35
N LEU A 10 68.26 -3.24 16.83
CA LEU A 10 67.68 -1.93 16.56
C LEU A 10 66.18 -1.81 16.27
N ALA A 11 65.47 -1.22 17.23
CA ALA A 11 64.13 -0.70 17.09
C ALA A 11 64.12 0.48 16.11
N VAL A 12 63.31 0.39 15.07
CA VAL A 12 62.90 1.55 14.27
C VAL A 12 61.39 1.75 14.51
N LEU A 13 61.10 2.72 15.36
CA LEU A 13 59.77 3.34 15.51
C LEU A 13 59.49 4.20 14.28
N LEU A 14 58.79 3.65 13.32
CA LEU A 14 58.15 4.43 12.25
C LEU A 14 56.72 4.70 12.67
N GLY A 15 56.48 5.96 13.08
CA GLY A 15 55.17 6.49 13.34
C GLY A 15 54.33 6.52 12.04
N LEU A 16 53.30 5.67 11.97
CA LEU A 16 52.20 5.85 11.02
C LEU A 16 51.21 6.84 11.62
N SER A 17 51.39 8.11 11.27
CA SER A 17 50.31 9.10 11.34
C SER A 17 49.33 8.80 10.21
N ALA A 18 48.36 7.91 10.50
CA ALA A 18 47.20 7.75 9.66
C ALA A 18 46.35 9.03 9.78
N ALA A 19 46.43 9.86 8.75
CA ALA A 19 45.49 10.96 8.56
C ALA A 19 44.07 10.40 8.44
N LEU A 20 43.26 10.64 9.46
CA LEU A 20 41.80 10.44 9.42
C LEU A 20 41.19 11.55 8.57
N THR A 21 41.35 11.47 7.26
CA THR A 21 40.58 12.23 6.28
C THR A 21 39.70 11.28 5.51
N GLY A 22 38.55 10.99 6.06
CA GLY A 22 37.55 10.08 5.43
C GLY A 22 36.24 10.07 6.17
N CYS A 23 35.73 11.23 6.60
CA CYS A 23 34.40 11.36 7.16
C CYS A 23 33.53 12.23 6.25
N GLY A 24 33.12 11.68 5.11
CA GLY A 24 32.17 12.35 4.20
C GLY A 24 31.32 11.36 3.41
N GLU A 25 31.96 10.44 2.72
CA GLU A 25 31.24 9.57 1.77
C GLU A 25 30.55 8.37 2.41
N GLY A 26 31.10 7.76 3.44
CA GLY A 26 30.48 6.60 4.11
C GLY A 26 29.19 6.91 4.90
N SER A 27 28.93 8.18 5.22
CA SER A 27 27.71 8.55 5.95
C SER A 27 26.49 8.74 5.03
N GLU A 28 26.70 9.03 3.76
CA GLU A 28 25.61 9.15 2.78
C GLU A 28 25.20 7.78 2.24
N GLU A 29 26.15 6.89 1.93
CA GLU A 29 25.85 5.50 1.56
C GLU A 29 25.10 4.76 2.67
N LEU A 30 25.46 4.95 3.95
CA LEU A 30 24.73 4.36 5.08
C LEU A 30 23.33 4.96 5.24
N LYS A 31 23.13 6.23 4.89
CA LYS A 31 21.79 6.86 4.90
C LYS A 31 20.91 6.33 3.78
N GLU A 32 21.47 6.09 2.60
CA GLU A 32 20.77 5.51 1.46
C GLU A 32 20.38 4.04 1.73
N GLN A 33 21.29 3.24 2.29
CA GLN A 33 21.01 1.85 2.66
C GLN A 33 19.93 1.68 3.75
N LEU A 34 19.63 2.73 4.51
CA LEU A 34 18.58 2.72 5.55
C LEU A 34 17.29 3.42 5.08
N SER A 35 17.25 3.95 3.86
CA SER A 35 16.05 4.55 3.29
C SER A 35 15.24 3.49 2.55
N HIS A 36 13.96 3.43 2.85
CA HIS A 36 12.99 2.56 2.22
C HIS A 36 11.86 3.38 1.64
N ASP A 37 11.23 2.86 0.59
CA ASP A 37 10.13 3.51 -0.08
C ASP A 37 8.89 2.61 -0.12
N ALA A 38 7.72 3.24 -0.07
CA ALA A 38 6.44 2.58 -0.32
C ALA A 38 5.54 3.48 -1.16
N LYS A 39 4.71 2.88 -2.01
CA LYS A 39 3.68 3.57 -2.78
C LYS A 39 2.31 3.18 -2.26
N MET A 40 1.43 4.16 -2.11
CA MET A 40 0.06 3.98 -1.66
C MET A 40 -0.88 4.64 -2.66
N SER A 41 -1.80 3.87 -3.21
CA SER A 41 -2.89 4.36 -4.05
C SER A 41 -4.19 4.28 -3.26
N PHE A 42 -5.02 5.30 -3.34
CA PHE A 42 -6.21 5.43 -2.50
C PHE A 42 -7.47 5.11 -3.29
N VAL A 43 -8.39 4.37 -2.67
CA VAL A 43 -9.69 4.02 -3.23
C VAL A 43 -10.77 4.55 -2.29
N ASN A 44 -11.56 5.46 -2.77
CA ASN A 44 -12.75 5.94 -2.07
C ASN A 44 -13.98 5.16 -2.51
N SER A 45 -14.40 4.15 -1.74
CA SER A 45 -15.66 3.45 -2.03
C SER A 45 -16.85 3.97 -1.21
N LEU A 46 -16.69 5.10 -0.55
CA LEU A 46 -17.75 5.78 0.21
C LEU A 46 -18.71 6.51 -0.73
N ASP A 47 -19.87 6.95 -0.21
CA ASP A 47 -20.88 7.69 -0.96
C ASP A 47 -20.69 9.23 -0.89
N TYR A 48 -19.51 9.68 -0.47
CA TYR A 48 -19.14 11.09 -0.38
C TYR A 48 -17.67 11.31 -0.74
N MET A 49 -17.33 12.56 -1.06
CA MET A 49 -15.97 12.98 -1.37
C MET A 49 -15.09 12.90 -0.12
N ALA A 50 -13.89 12.35 -0.23
CA ALA A 50 -13.02 12.10 0.91
C ALA A 50 -11.57 12.56 0.71
N ASP A 51 -10.97 13.06 1.79
CA ASP A 51 -9.54 13.32 1.91
C ASP A 51 -8.86 12.13 2.57
N PHE A 52 -7.78 11.65 1.96
CA PHE A 52 -6.90 10.66 2.56
C PHE A 52 -5.70 11.34 3.20
N HIS A 53 -5.37 10.88 4.39
CA HIS A 53 -4.29 11.39 5.22
C HIS A 53 -3.26 10.29 5.49
N ALA A 54 -1.99 10.68 5.52
CA ALA A 54 -0.89 9.81 5.92
C ALA A 54 0.10 10.57 6.81
N LYS A 55 0.51 9.96 7.92
CA LYS A 55 1.47 10.56 8.85
C LYS A 55 2.33 9.49 9.48
N ARG A 56 3.64 9.74 9.56
CA ARG A 56 4.54 8.85 10.29
C ARG A 56 4.01 8.60 11.71
N ARG A 57 3.93 7.34 12.09
CA ARG A 57 3.54 6.98 13.46
C ARG A 57 4.73 7.17 14.41
N SER A 58 4.48 7.84 15.52
CA SER A 58 5.36 7.86 16.67
C SER A 58 4.64 7.23 17.87
N ILE A 59 5.37 6.49 18.68
CA ILE A 59 4.82 5.86 19.91
C ILE A 59 4.25 6.92 20.84
N SER A 60 4.93 8.06 20.96
CA SER A 60 4.54 9.13 21.89
C SER A 60 3.35 9.96 21.38
N SER A 61 3.15 10.11 20.08
CA SER A 61 2.11 10.97 19.52
C SER A 61 0.83 10.21 19.09
N GLY A 62 0.88 8.88 18.99
CA GLY A 62 -0.25 8.08 18.52
C GLY A 62 -0.78 8.58 17.17
N TYR A 63 -2.04 9.00 17.11
CA TYR A 63 -2.69 9.58 15.94
C TYR A 63 -2.74 11.12 15.92
N SER A 64 -2.08 11.80 16.87
CA SER A 64 -2.11 13.26 16.97
C SER A 64 -1.67 13.92 15.66
N GLY A 65 -2.47 14.88 15.18
CA GLY A 65 -2.23 15.64 13.97
C GLY A 65 -2.37 14.84 12.66
N LEU A 66 -2.97 13.64 12.70
CA LEU A 66 -3.22 12.88 11.46
C LEU A 66 -4.15 13.62 10.51
N PHE A 67 -5.13 14.34 11.03
CA PHE A 67 -6.11 15.07 10.23
C PHE A 67 -5.77 16.55 10.02
N ASP A 68 -4.54 16.97 10.34
CA ASP A 68 -4.04 18.30 10.00
C ASP A 68 -3.86 18.43 8.47
N SER A 69 -3.97 19.64 7.95
CA SER A 69 -3.85 19.92 6.51
C SER A 69 -2.53 19.43 5.88
N GLY A 70 -1.43 19.48 6.64
CA GLY A 70 -0.12 18.97 6.20
C GLY A 70 0.01 17.44 6.09
N SER A 71 -1.01 16.70 6.51
CA SER A 71 -1.05 15.22 6.41
C SER A 71 -1.91 14.72 5.26
N VAL A 72 -2.56 15.60 4.49
CA VAL A 72 -3.36 15.24 3.32
C VAL A 72 -2.44 14.74 2.20
N VAL A 73 -2.68 13.54 1.71
CA VAL A 73 -1.89 12.89 0.65
C VAL A 73 -2.70 12.66 -0.64
N SER A 74 -4.02 12.61 -0.54
CA SER A 74 -4.94 12.61 -1.69
C SER A 74 -6.22 13.34 -1.28
N ALA A 75 -6.36 14.57 -1.74
CA ALA A 75 -7.49 15.45 -1.43
C ALA A 75 -8.64 15.25 -2.41
N ASP A 76 -9.85 15.54 -1.95
CA ASP A 76 -11.07 15.64 -2.75
C ASP A 76 -11.31 14.44 -3.68
N VAL A 77 -11.03 13.23 -3.19
CA VAL A 77 -11.30 12.02 -3.98
C VAL A 77 -12.80 11.82 -4.08
N PRO A 78 -13.39 11.88 -5.30
CA PRO A 78 -14.81 11.74 -5.45
C PRO A 78 -15.33 10.39 -4.92
N ALA A 79 -16.64 10.34 -4.64
CA ALA A 79 -17.31 9.11 -4.26
C ALA A 79 -17.13 8.04 -5.34
N LYS A 80 -16.76 6.82 -4.93
CA LYS A 80 -16.59 5.64 -5.80
C LYS A 80 -15.49 5.78 -6.85
N GLU A 81 -14.42 6.51 -6.52
CA GLU A 81 -13.29 6.74 -7.41
C GLU A 81 -11.93 6.41 -6.78
N VAL A 82 -10.92 6.42 -7.64
CA VAL A 82 -9.52 6.22 -7.27
C VAL A 82 -8.83 7.57 -7.13
N GLY A 83 -8.17 7.78 -6.01
CA GLY A 83 -7.36 8.95 -5.73
C GLY A 83 -5.94 8.86 -6.28
N LYS A 84 -5.13 9.88 -5.97
CA LYS A 84 -3.73 9.96 -6.40
C LYS A 84 -2.86 8.93 -5.68
N THR A 85 -1.82 8.45 -6.36
CA THR A 85 -0.77 7.64 -5.72
C THR A 85 0.18 8.55 -4.96
N TYR A 86 0.50 8.16 -3.73
CA TYR A 86 1.46 8.83 -2.85
C TYR A 86 2.69 7.96 -2.65
N SER A 87 3.87 8.54 -2.84
CA SER A 87 5.16 7.89 -2.54
C SER A 87 5.64 8.35 -1.17
N TYR A 88 5.99 7.41 -0.33
CA TYR A 88 6.41 7.65 1.04
C TYR A 88 7.78 7.03 1.29
N SER A 89 8.77 7.89 1.58
CA SER A 89 10.12 7.46 1.96
C SER A 89 10.27 7.47 3.47
N TYR A 90 10.88 6.43 4.02
CA TYR A 90 11.04 6.25 5.47
C TYR A 90 12.35 5.53 5.81
N LYS A 91 12.81 5.68 7.05
CA LYS A 91 13.94 4.90 7.57
C LYS A 91 13.46 3.55 8.07
N ALA A 92 14.24 2.49 7.87
CA ALA A 92 13.91 1.11 8.24
C ALA A 92 13.35 0.98 9.67
N ILE A 93 13.88 1.74 10.63
CA ILE A 93 13.43 1.76 12.03
C ILE A 93 12.11 2.51 12.26
N ASN A 94 11.58 3.22 11.26
CA ASN A 94 10.38 4.06 11.33
C ASN A 94 9.34 3.64 10.29
N ASN A 95 9.14 2.35 10.12
CA ASN A 95 8.28 1.78 9.08
C ASN A 95 6.77 1.77 9.43
N MET A 96 6.36 2.36 10.54
CA MET A 96 4.94 2.47 10.90
C MET A 96 4.36 3.79 10.41
N ILE A 97 3.18 3.72 9.79
CA ILE A 97 2.44 4.87 9.29
C ILE A 97 1.00 4.85 9.82
N ASN A 98 0.50 6.01 10.18
CA ASN A 98 -0.91 6.25 10.42
C ASN A 98 -1.57 6.66 9.10
N LEU A 99 -2.71 6.08 8.81
CA LEU A 99 -3.56 6.38 7.67
C LEU A 99 -4.90 6.87 8.18
N GLY A 100 -5.51 7.81 7.48
CA GLY A 100 -6.83 8.33 7.80
C GLY A 100 -7.63 8.65 6.55
N VAL A 101 -8.93 8.62 6.68
CA VAL A 101 -9.89 9.15 5.72
C VAL A 101 -10.87 10.07 6.42
N LYS A 102 -11.24 11.15 5.76
CA LYS A 102 -12.16 12.15 6.29
C LYS A 102 -13.06 12.67 5.16
N ASP A 103 -14.32 12.94 5.47
CA ASP A 103 -15.22 13.67 4.55
C ASP A 103 -14.63 15.05 4.24
N SER A 104 -14.36 15.32 2.98
CA SER A 104 -13.75 16.58 2.51
C SER A 104 -14.63 17.81 2.79
N ASN A 105 -15.95 17.64 2.83
CA ASN A 105 -16.89 18.75 2.99
C ASN A 105 -17.17 19.08 4.46
N SER A 106 -17.53 18.05 5.26
CA SER A 106 -17.92 18.29 6.66
C SER A 106 -16.76 18.15 7.64
N GLY A 107 -15.77 17.32 7.30
CA GLY A 107 -14.70 16.95 8.22
C GLY A 107 -15.11 16.05 9.39
N GLU A 108 -16.40 15.73 9.53
CA GLU A 108 -16.94 15.02 10.69
C GLU A 108 -16.84 13.50 10.60
N LYS A 109 -16.97 12.96 9.39
CA LYS A 109 -16.89 11.52 9.12
C LYS A 109 -15.44 11.11 8.95
N GLN A 110 -14.83 10.63 10.03
CA GLN A 110 -13.41 10.25 10.06
C GLN A 110 -13.24 8.78 10.41
N GLU A 111 -12.24 8.14 9.80
CA GLU A 111 -11.74 6.82 10.17
C GLU A 111 -10.22 6.78 10.09
N ARG A 112 -9.59 5.94 10.90
CA ARG A 112 -8.12 5.87 10.98
C ARG A 112 -7.63 4.46 11.31
N MET A 113 -6.46 4.16 10.78
CA MET A 113 -5.72 2.94 11.12
C MET A 113 -4.22 3.19 11.14
N ASN A 114 -3.46 2.21 11.54
CA ASN A 114 -2.02 2.20 11.32
C ASN A 114 -1.59 0.90 10.65
N THR A 115 -0.48 0.97 9.93
CA THR A 115 0.11 -0.20 9.30
C THR A 115 1.63 -0.12 9.34
N THR A 116 2.28 -1.26 9.14
CA THR A 116 3.73 -1.38 8.99
C THR A 116 4.07 -1.52 7.52
N LEU A 117 4.95 -0.67 7.04
CA LEU A 117 5.39 -0.69 5.65
C LEU A 117 6.58 -1.65 5.47
N LYS A 118 6.63 -2.28 4.31
CA LYS A 118 7.79 -3.02 3.82
C LYS A 118 8.45 -2.21 2.70
N ASP A 119 9.75 -2.37 2.55
CA ASP A 119 10.49 -1.74 1.46
C ASP A 119 9.95 -2.18 0.10
N GLY A 120 9.83 -1.22 -0.82
CA GLY A 120 9.25 -1.44 -2.14
C GLY A 120 7.75 -1.77 -2.14
N ALA A 121 7.05 -1.64 -1.00
CA ALA A 121 5.62 -1.94 -0.93
C ALA A 121 4.82 -1.07 -1.90
N ASN A 122 3.92 -1.70 -2.65
CA ASN A 122 2.92 -1.04 -3.48
C ASN A 122 1.53 -1.45 -2.98
N LEU A 123 0.76 -0.49 -2.48
CA LEU A 123 -0.41 -0.74 -1.65
C LEU A 123 -1.65 -0.04 -2.19
N TRP A 124 -2.80 -0.67 -2.02
CA TRP A 124 -4.10 -0.03 -2.01
C TRP A 124 -4.48 0.33 -0.56
N VAL A 125 -4.96 1.56 -0.36
CA VAL A 125 -5.62 2.02 0.86
C VAL A 125 -7.07 2.26 0.49
N ILE A 126 -7.96 1.42 1.00
CA ILE A 126 -9.38 1.41 0.62
C ILE A 126 -10.21 1.95 1.77
N ALA A 127 -10.94 3.04 1.52
CA ALA A 127 -11.97 3.53 2.42
C ALA A 127 -13.32 2.91 2.02
N TRP A 128 -13.99 2.28 2.97
CA TRP A 128 -15.23 1.55 2.74
C TRP A 128 -16.17 1.64 3.94
N GLU A 129 -17.44 1.32 3.72
CA GLU A 129 -18.46 1.33 4.78
C GLU A 129 -19.30 0.05 4.70
N ALA A 130 -19.64 -0.49 5.88
CA ALA A 130 -20.58 -1.61 6.02
C ALA A 130 -21.35 -1.45 7.33
N ASP A 131 -22.65 -1.70 7.28
CA ASP A 131 -23.55 -1.63 8.46
C ASP A 131 -23.52 -0.25 9.17
N GLY A 132 -23.25 0.82 8.40
CA GLY A 132 -23.12 2.20 8.91
C GLY A 132 -21.77 2.50 9.57
N GLU A 133 -20.85 1.54 9.61
CA GLU A 133 -19.50 1.71 10.15
C GLU A 133 -18.48 1.88 9.01
N ARG A 134 -17.66 2.91 9.13
CA ARG A 134 -16.54 3.17 8.20
C ARG A 134 -15.31 2.38 8.60
N SER A 135 -14.54 2.02 7.60
CA SER A 135 -13.30 1.29 7.79
C SER A 135 -12.26 1.68 6.74
N LEU A 136 -11.00 1.47 7.10
CA LEU A 136 -9.87 1.50 6.17
C LEU A 136 -9.28 0.10 6.07
N SER A 137 -8.88 -0.30 4.88
CA SER A 137 -8.12 -1.53 4.64
C SER A 137 -6.89 -1.24 3.80
N VAL A 138 -5.80 -1.96 4.09
CA VAL A 138 -4.55 -1.88 3.34
C VAL A 138 -4.26 -3.25 2.74
N ILE A 139 -4.16 -3.31 1.43
CA ILE A 139 -3.84 -4.54 0.69
C ILE A 139 -2.71 -4.27 -0.31
N SER A 140 -1.92 -5.28 -0.64
CA SER A 140 -0.89 -5.15 -1.67
C SER A 140 -1.52 -4.98 -3.04
N LYS A 141 -1.03 -4.02 -3.83
CA LYS A 141 -1.27 -4.02 -5.29
C LYS A 141 -0.57 -5.22 -5.89
N LYS A 142 -1.24 -5.87 -6.82
CA LYS A 142 -0.71 -7.01 -7.56
C LYS A 142 -1.09 -6.86 -9.02
N GLN A 143 -0.13 -7.04 -9.89
CA GLN A 143 -0.38 -7.05 -11.32
C GLN A 143 -0.22 -8.48 -11.84
N GLU A 144 -1.31 -9.06 -12.32
CA GLU A 144 -1.34 -10.39 -12.93
C GLU A 144 -2.06 -10.29 -14.28
N ASN A 145 -1.44 -9.60 -15.23
CA ASN A 145 -2.01 -9.40 -16.55
C ASN A 145 -2.05 -10.73 -17.32
N LYS A 146 -3.18 -10.99 -17.97
CA LYS A 146 -3.38 -12.19 -18.79
C LYS A 146 -4.13 -11.84 -20.05
N ALA A 147 -3.55 -12.17 -21.21
CA ALA A 147 -4.13 -11.87 -22.52
C ALA A 147 -5.58 -12.39 -22.66
N ASP A 148 -6.41 -11.67 -23.39
CA ASP A 148 -7.77 -12.01 -23.79
C ASP A 148 -8.80 -12.18 -22.66
N VAL A 149 -8.47 -11.76 -21.43
CA VAL A 149 -9.40 -11.74 -20.29
C VAL A 149 -9.21 -10.49 -19.44
N PHE A 150 -10.23 -10.12 -18.68
CA PHE A 150 -10.08 -9.25 -17.50
C PHE A 150 -9.63 -10.13 -16.34
N ASN A 151 -8.48 -9.83 -15.74
CA ASN A 151 -8.04 -10.54 -14.55
C ASN A 151 -8.45 -9.73 -13.32
N VAL A 152 -9.49 -10.13 -12.60
CA VAL A 152 -10.11 -9.34 -11.54
C VAL A 152 -10.00 -10.01 -10.19
N ARG A 153 -9.75 -9.22 -9.15
CA ARG A 153 -9.93 -9.62 -7.75
C ARG A 153 -10.88 -8.66 -7.06
N LEU A 154 -11.61 -9.16 -6.08
CA LEU A 154 -12.70 -8.45 -5.42
C LEU A 154 -12.31 -8.11 -3.99
N PHE A 155 -12.48 -6.86 -3.60
CA PHE A 155 -12.55 -6.43 -2.21
C PHE A 155 -14.00 -6.16 -1.87
N ALA A 156 -14.54 -6.81 -0.84
CA ALA A 156 -15.97 -6.73 -0.53
C ALA A 156 -16.22 -6.15 0.86
N ASN A 157 -17.27 -5.35 0.99
CA ASN A 157 -17.75 -4.86 2.28
C ASN A 157 -18.70 -5.83 3.00
N GLY A 158 -18.93 -7.01 2.45
CA GLY A 158 -19.81 -8.05 2.99
C GLY A 158 -19.52 -9.42 2.41
N SER A 159 -20.41 -10.37 2.73
CA SER A 159 -20.34 -11.74 2.22
C SER A 159 -21.33 -11.90 1.06
N TYR A 160 -20.81 -12.08 -0.16
CA TYR A 160 -21.57 -12.12 -1.40
C TYR A 160 -21.13 -13.29 -2.26
N ASP A 161 -22.08 -13.98 -2.87
CA ASP A 161 -21.78 -14.99 -3.88
C ASP A 161 -21.21 -14.34 -5.14
N VAL A 162 -20.17 -14.93 -5.70
CA VAL A 162 -19.50 -14.50 -6.91
C VAL A 162 -19.67 -15.56 -7.98
N MET A 163 -20.19 -15.15 -9.14
CA MET A 163 -20.36 -16.00 -10.32
C MET A 163 -19.43 -15.52 -11.43
N VAL A 164 -18.75 -16.43 -12.10
CA VAL A 164 -17.95 -16.15 -13.31
C VAL A 164 -18.41 -17.07 -14.41
N GLY A 165 -18.82 -16.52 -15.55
CA GLY A 165 -19.38 -17.31 -16.66
C GLY A 165 -20.63 -18.11 -16.28
N GLY A 166 -21.42 -17.63 -15.29
CA GLY A 166 -22.61 -18.29 -14.79
C GLY A 166 -22.36 -19.38 -13.74
N GLU A 167 -21.11 -19.64 -13.35
CA GLU A 167 -20.76 -20.60 -12.32
C GLU A 167 -20.32 -19.91 -11.02
N LYS A 168 -20.79 -20.41 -9.86
CA LYS A 168 -20.36 -19.90 -8.57
C LYS A 168 -18.91 -20.31 -8.31
N VAL A 169 -18.01 -19.31 -8.17
CA VAL A 169 -16.59 -19.54 -7.95
C VAL A 169 -16.17 -19.32 -6.50
N THR A 170 -16.86 -18.45 -5.76
CA THR A 170 -16.58 -18.19 -4.34
C THR A 170 -17.73 -17.46 -3.66
N THR A 171 -17.58 -17.22 -2.36
CA THR A 171 -18.32 -16.22 -1.59
C THR A 171 -17.29 -15.25 -0.99
N THR A 172 -17.51 -13.95 -1.12
CA THR A 172 -16.60 -12.93 -0.56
C THR A 172 -16.67 -12.91 0.97
N GLU A 173 -15.64 -12.34 1.59
CA GLU A 173 -15.61 -12.07 3.03
C GLU A 173 -15.48 -10.57 3.29
N LYS A 174 -16.18 -10.06 4.31
CA LYS A 174 -16.17 -8.64 4.69
C LYS A 174 -14.76 -8.15 4.98
N GLY A 175 -14.33 -7.10 4.27
CA GLY A 175 -13.03 -6.47 4.45
C GLY A 175 -11.84 -7.28 3.90
N GLN A 176 -12.08 -8.31 3.12
CA GLN A 176 -11.05 -9.18 2.54
C GLN A 176 -11.02 -9.05 1.02
N VAL A 177 -9.87 -9.38 0.45
CA VAL A 177 -9.67 -9.44 -1.01
C VAL A 177 -9.57 -10.90 -1.45
N THR A 178 -10.23 -11.22 -2.56
CA THR A 178 -10.19 -12.57 -3.16
C THR A 178 -8.89 -12.85 -3.92
N SER A 179 -8.74 -14.08 -4.40
CA SER A 179 -7.84 -14.40 -5.50
C SER A 179 -8.30 -13.71 -6.79
N TYR A 180 -7.49 -13.81 -7.86
CA TYR A 180 -7.87 -13.38 -9.19
C TYR A 180 -8.84 -14.37 -9.85
N TYR A 181 -9.77 -13.83 -10.63
CA TYR A 181 -10.67 -14.53 -11.51
C TYR A 181 -10.53 -14.00 -12.95
N GLU A 182 -10.54 -14.92 -13.91
CA GLU A 182 -10.46 -14.62 -15.32
C GLU A 182 -11.87 -14.43 -15.87
N VAL A 183 -12.16 -13.24 -16.38
CA VAL A 183 -13.48 -12.88 -16.91
C VAL A 183 -13.33 -12.59 -18.40
N SER A 184 -14.03 -13.37 -19.24
CA SER A 184 -13.93 -13.30 -20.70
C SER A 184 -14.93 -12.35 -21.36
N SER A 185 -15.92 -11.87 -20.63
CA SER A 185 -16.92 -10.91 -21.13
C SER A 185 -16.96 -9.69 -20.22
N CYS A 186 -16.98 -8.49 -20.81
CA CYS A 186 -16.97 -7.26 -20.03
C CYS A 186 -18.35 -6.93 -19.42
N ALA A 187 -19.46 -7.37 -20.01
CA ALA A 187 -20.80 -6.96 -19.61
C ALA A 187 -21.49 -7.95 -18.66
N ASP A 188 -21.27 -9.25 -18.87
CA ASP A 188 -22.05 -10.34 -18.25
C ASP A 188 -21.18 -11.51 -17.76
N GLY A 189 -19.87 -11.37 -17.84
CA GLY A 189 -18.92 -12.43 -17.43
C GLY A 189 -18.73 -12.56 -15.92
N LEU A 190 -19.12 -11.57 -15.13
CA LEU A 190 -18.96 -11.53 -13.68
C LEU A 190 -20.25 -11.05 -13.01
N GLU A 191 -20.69 -11.76 -11.96
CA GLU A 191 -21.79 -11.33 -11.09
C GLU A 191 -21.36 -11.35 -9.63
N VAL A 192 -21.85 -10.39 -8.86
CA VAL A 192 -21.66 -10.31 -7.40
C VAL A 192 -23.02 -10.01 -6.75
N ALA A 193 -23.41 -10.81 -5.77
CA ALA A 193 -24.72 -10.69 -5.09
C ALA A 193 -25.91 -10.71 -6.07
N GLY A 194 -25.79 -11.45 -7.20
CA GLY A 194 -26.81 -11.51 -8.25
C GLY A 194 -26.86 -10.28 -9.18
N ASN A 195 -25.91 -9.36 -9.06
CA ASN A 195 -25.80 -8.18 -9.94
C ASN A 195 -24.66 -8.39 -10.94
N ALA A 196 -24.93 -8.23 -12.23
CA ALA A 196 -23.90 -8.21 -13.26
C ALA A 196 -22.94 -7.04 -13.07
N ILE A 197 -21.64 -7.32 -13.22
CA ILE A 197 -20.56 -6.33 -13.05
C ILE A 197 -20.08 -5.89 -14.43
N ASP A 198 -20.33 -4.65 -14.77
CA ASP A 198 -19.80 -4.03 -15.98
C ASP A 198 -18.29 -3.73 -15.84
N LEU A 199 -17.49 -4.39 -16.67
CA LEU A 199 -16.03 -4.22 -16.82
C LEU A 199 -15.65 -3.49 -18.12
N CYS A 200 -16.62 -3.05 -18.94
CA CYS A 200 -16.38 -2.52 -20.29
C CYS A 200 -15.62 -1.18 -20.31
N ASN A 201 -15.43 -0.54 -19.15
CA ASN A 201 -14.55 0.62 -19.01
C ASN A 201 -13.06 0.24 -18.85
N GLY A 202 -12.73 -1.04 -18.76
CA GLY A 202 -11.37 -1.56 -18.69
C GLY A 202 -10.94 -2.20 -20.02
N ASP A 203 -9.69 -2.61 -20.06
CA ASP A 203 -9.06 -3.26 -21.21
C ASP A 203 -8.84 -4.74 -20.94
N PHE A 204 -9.06 -5.58 -21.96
CA PHE A 204 -8.63 -6.97 -21.95
C PHE A 204 -7.09 -7.05 -21.77
N GLY A 205 -6.66 -8.10 -21.10
CA GLY A 205 -5.25 -8.31 -20.83
C GLY A 205 -4.74 -7.61 -19.58
N GLN A 206 -5.57 -6.78 -18.93
CA GLN A 206 -5.19 -6.05 -17.72
C GLN A 206 -5.78 -6.67 -16.46
N SER A 207 -5.16 -6.38 -15.32
CA SER A 207 -5.63 -6.79 -14.00
C SER A 207 -6.25 -5.63 -13.23
N TYR A 208 -7.31 -5.94 -12.47
CA TYR A 208 -8.12 -4.96 -11.77
C TYR A 208 -8.46 -5.39 -10.34
N LEU A 209 -8.45 -4.43 -9.44
CA LEU A 209 -9.13 -4.51 -8.16
C LEU A 209 -10.54 -3.94 -8.33
N LEU A 210 -11.54 -4.72 -7.99
CA LEU A 210 -12.93 -4.26 -7.88
C LEU A 210 -13.30 -4.14 -6.39
N VAL A 211 -13.81 -2.98 -5.99
CA VAL A 211 -14.49 -2.85 -4.70
C VAL A 211 -15.98 -3.06 -4.93
N VAL A 212 -16.59 -3.98 -4.18
CA VAL A 212 -17.98 -4.42 -4.39
C VAL A 212 -18.78 -4.37 -3.10
N ASP A 213 -20.09 -4.17 -3.25
CA ASP A 213 -21.08 -4.27 -2.18
C ASP A 213 -22.29 -5.14 -2.62
N ALA A 214 -23.37 -5.14 -1.85
CA ALA A 214 -24.61 -5.87 -2.16
C ALA A 214 -25.29 -5.41 -3.47
N ASN A 215 -24.97 -4.22 -3.97
CA ASN A 215 -25.51 -3.63 -5.19
C ASN A 215 -24.58 -3.83 -6.41
N GLY A 216 -23.44 -4.49 -6.22
CA GLY A 216 -22.47 -4.77 -7.27
C GLY A 216 -21.19 -3.92 -7.17
N LYS A 217 -20.69 -3.42 -8.30
CA LYS A 217 -19.43 -2.69 -8.41
C LYS A 217 -19.53 -1.27 -7.83
N ARG A 218 -18.66 -0.96 -6.88
CA ARG A 218 -18.45 0.40 -6.35
C ARG A 218 -17.34 1.12 -7.09
N VAL A 219 -16.18 0.47 -7.19
CA VAL A 219 -14.96 1.03 -7.80
C VAL A 219 -14.29 -0.05 -8.64
N MET A 220 -13.69 0.34 -9.76
CA MET A 220 -12.77 -0.46 -10.56
C MET A 220 -11.43 0.28 -10.65
N ALA A 221 -10.37 -0.34 -10.17
CA ALA A 221 -9.04 0.24 -10.11
C ALA A 221 -8.03 -0.66 -10.84
N SER A 222 -7.22 -0.09 -11.73
CA SER A 222 -6.14 -0.82 -12.41
C SER A 222 -5.00 -1.17 -11.45
N GLU A 223 -4.57 -2.42 -11.45
CA GLU A 223 -3.47 -2.93 -10.61
C GLU A 223 -2.07 -2.52 -11.04
#